data_a3d718c00b8c4f80c2a2cd91679c317b
#
_entry.id   a3d718c00b8c4f80c2a2cd91679c317b
#
_cell.length_a   1.000
_cell.length_b   1.000
_cell.length_c   1.000
_cell.angle_alpha   90.00
_cell.angle_beta   90.00
_cell.angle_gamma   90.00
#
_symmetry.space_group_name_H-M   'P 1'
#
loop_
_entity.id
_entity.type
_entity.pdbx_description
1 polymer ?
#
loop_
_entity_poly.entity_id
_entity_poly.type
_entity_poly.pdbx_seq_one_letter_code
_entity_poly.pdbx_strand_id
1 'polypeptide(L)'
;MADPESSTLGMQTPYAPRVMVGAWVAAGWAGIAYGVFLTITALRSPPGAELTGQWFAQPAFKASMALLLALAAAAHPVVRERRWLMLALLFSAIGDALLAIPWWAPSFVFGLASFLLAHLCFLGALLPLARASRQSDRSRTRWIAVGLMCAACVGLLLL
;
A
#
# COMPACT_ATOMS: atom_id res chain seq x y z
N MET A 1 -40.15 -30.69 -13.01
CA MET A 1 -38.96 -31.38 -12.54
C MET A 1 -37.82 -30.41 -12.89
N ALA A 2 -37.45 -29.55 -11.95
CA ALA A 2 -36.45 -28.50 -12.20
C ALA A 2 -35.06 -29.10 -11.95
N ASP A 3 -34.16 -28.90 -12.90
CA ASP A 3 -32.79 -29.42 -12.89
C ASP A 3 -32.02 -28.80 -11.71
N PRO A 4 -31.44 -29.57 -10.79
CA PRO A 4 -30.67 -29.04 -9.68
C PRO A 4 -29.26 -28.62 -10.03
N GLU A 5 -28.87 -28.69 -11.32
CA GLU A 5 -27.50 -28.36 -11.75
C GLU A 5 -27.23 -26.87 -12.02
N SER A 6 -28.23 -26.00 -11.94
CA SER A 6 -28.04 -24.58 -12.24
C SER A 6 -27.53 -23.72 -11.08
N SER A 7 -27.26 -24.28 -9.91
CA SER A 7 -26.85 -23.52 -8.72
C SER A 7 -25.37 -23.60 -8.36
N THR A 8 -24.53 -24.24 -9.18
CA THR A 8 -23.07 -24.18 -9.04
C THR A 8 -22.45 -23.26 -10.06
N LEU A 9 -23.02 -22.11 -10.31
CA LEU A 9 -22.22 -20.98 -10.80
C LEU A 9 -21.28 -20.60 -9.66
N GLY A 10 -20.22 -21.39 -9.55
CA GLY A 10 -19.10 -21.08 -8.68
C GLY A 10 -18.75 -19.62 -8.91
N MET A 11 -18.72 -18.84 -7.84
CA MET A 11 -18.16 -17.50 -7.86
C MET A 11 -16.74 -17.63 -8.40
N GLN A 12 -16.61 -17.61 -9.73
CA GLN A 12 -15.31 -17.46 -10.37
C GLN A 12 -14.79 -16.12 -9.89
N THR A 13 -13.82 -16.18 -9.00
CA THR A 13 -13.12 -14.97 -8.56
C THR A 13 -12.58 -14.31 -9.83
N PRO A 14 -13.03 -13.09 -10.16
CA PRO A 14 -12.70 -12.44 -11.43
C PRO A 14 -11.26 -11.92 -11.49
N TYR A 15 -10.39 -12.39 -10.61
CA TYR A 15 -8.98 -12.05 -10.56
C TYR A 15 -8.17 -12.97 -11.48
N ALA A 16 -7.23 -12.42 -12.21
CA ALA A 16 -6.15 -13.17 -12.81
C ALA A 16 -5.18 -13.58 -11.67
N PRO A 17 -5.40 -14.72 -10.97
CA PRO A 17 -4.78 -14.97 -9.67
C PRO A 17 -3.26 -15.03 -9.77
N ARG A 18 -2.72 -15.48 -10.90
CA ARG A 18 -1.26 -15.60 -11.09
C ARG A 18 -0.55 -14.26 -11.19
N VAL A 19 -1.10 -13.30 -11.94
CA VAL A 19 -0.50 -11.95 -12.08
C VAL A 19 -0.56 -11.20 -10.76
N MET A 20 -1.69 -11.28 -10.08
CA MET A 20 -1.88 -10.62 -8.78
C MET A 20 -0.94 -11.20 -7.73
N VAL A 21 -0.88 -12.52 -7.59
CA VAL A 21 0.02 -13.18 -6.63
C VAL A 21 1.48 -12.88 -6.97
N GLY A 22 1.87 -12.93 -8.25
CA GLY A 22 3.21 -12.58 -8.68
C GLY A 22 3.60 -11.15 -8.33
N ALA A 23 2.70 -10.17 -8.56
CA ALA A 23 2.94 -8.77 -8.21
C ALA A 23 3.02 -8.55 -6.69
N TRP A 24 2.19 -9.23 -5.90
CA TRP A 24 2.27 -9.19 -4.42
C TRP A 24 3.59 -9.76 -3.92
N VAL A 25 4.01 -10.91 -4.42
CA VAL A 25 5.28 -11.55 -4.04
C VAL A 25 6.46 -10.66 -4.44
N ALA A 26 6.44 -10.11 -5.65
CA ALA A 26 7.48 -9.19 -6.12
C ALA A 26 7.55 -7.91 -5.27
N ALA A 27 6.40 -7.33 -4.89
CA ALA A 27 6.34 -6.18 -3.99
C ALA A 27 6.91 -6.51 -2.60
N GLY A 28 6.60 -7.69 -2.05
CA GLY A 28 7.16 -8.17 -0.80
C GLY A 28 8.69 -8.29 -0.85
N TRP A 29 9.22 -8.90 -1.91
CA TRP A 29 10.68 -9.00 -2.11
C TRP A 29 11.34 -7.64 -2.30
N ALA A 30 10.72 -6.71 -3.02
CA ALA A 30 11.22 -5.34 -3.16
C ALA A 30 11.31 -4.63 -1.79
N GLY A 31 10.28 -4.79 -0.95
CA GLY A 31 10.28 -4.25 0.41
C GLY A 31 11.36 -4.85 1.29
N ILE A 32 11.52 -6.18 1.28
CA ILE A 32 12.56 -6.88 2.03
C ILE A 32 13.96 -6.43 1.57
N ALA A 33 14.19 -6.39 0.26
CA ALA A 33 15.46 -5.98 -0.31
C ALA A 33 15.81 -4.53 0.07
N TYR A 34 14.83 -3.62 0.05
CA TYR A 34 15.02 -2.25 0.51
C TYR A 34 15.30 -2.18 2.02
N GLY A 35 14.60 -2.94 2.84
CA GLY A 35 14.85 -3.04 4.28
C GLY A 35 16.26 -3.54 4.59
N VAL A 36 16.72 -4.59 3.91
CA VAL A 36 18.08 -5.12 4.02
C VAL A 36 19.11 -4.06 3.60
N PHE A 37 18.87 -3.36 2.48
CA PHE A 37 19.73 -2.27 2.04
C PHE A 37 19.86 -1.18 3.11
N LEU A 38 18.76 -0.71 3.69
CA LEU A 38 18.77 0.30 4.76
C LEU A 38 19.51 -0.20 6.00
N THR A 39 19.29 -1.44 6.40
CA THR A 39 19.97 -2.05 7.56
C THR A 39 21.47 -2.10 7.35
N ILE A 40 21.93 -2.57 6.19
CA ILE A 40 23.36 -2.61 5.86
C ILE A 40 23.95 -1.20 5.84
N THR A 41 23.22 -0.24 5.27
CA THR A 41 23.66 1.17 5.22
C THR A 41 23.76 1.74 6.64
N ALA A 42 22.77 1.50 7.50
CA ALA A 42 22.78 1.96 8.88
C ALA A 42 23.95 1.38 9.68
N LEU A 43 24.26 0.08 9.50
CA LEU A 43 25.37 -0.58 10.18
C LEU A 43 26.76 -0.08 9.73
N ARG A 44 26.85 0.49 8.52
CA ARG A 44 28.10 1.01 7.93
C ARG A 44 28.27 2.51 8.13
N SER A 45 27.22 3.22 8.48
CA SER A 45 27.20 4.67 8.64
C SER A 45 27.46 5.06 10.10
N PRO A 46 28.11 6.20 10.36
CA PRO A 46 28.25 6.72 11.72
C PRO A 46 26.87 7.05 12.33
N PRO A 47 26.78 7.03 13.68
CA PRO A 47 25.52 7.39 14.36
C PRO A 47 25.02 8.78 13.93
N GLY A 48 23.74 8.87 13.58
CA GLY A 48 23.10 10.11 13.12
C GLY A 48 23.30 10.44 11.64
N ALA A 49 23.95 9.58 10.86
CA ALA A 49 24.05 9.79 9.41
C ALA A 49 22.70 9.58 8.71
N GLU A 50 22.44 10.43 7.70
CA GLU A 50 21.25 10.26 6.85
C GLU A 50 21.35 8.97 6.02
N LEU A 51 20.32 8.14 6.08
CA LEU A 51 20.24 6.87 5.34
C LEU A 51 19.62 7.05 3.94
N THR A 52 19.05 8.23 3.68
CA THR A 52 18.47 8.58 2.38
C THR A 52 19.44 9.37 1.53
N GLY A 53 19.36 9.21 0.19
CA GLY A 53 20.20 9.94 -0.75
C GLY A 53 21.63 9.41 -0.93
N GLN A 54 21.97 8.31 -0.28
CA GLN A 54 23.30 7.70 -0.44
C GLN A 54 23.50 7.00 -1.79
N TRP A 55 22.43 6.70 -2.48
CA TRP A 55 22.45 6.04 -3.77
C TRP A 55 21.48 6.71 -4.74
N PHE A 56 21.96 7.06 -5.92
CA PHE A 56 21.15 7.76 -6.94
C PHE A 56 19.86 7.02 -7.34
N ALA A 57 19.89 5.69 -7.37
CA ALA A 57 18.73 4.86 -7.70
C ALA A 57 17.80 4.60 -6.50
N GLN A 58 18.11 5.07 -5.30
CA GLN A 58 17.32 4.84 -4.09
C GLN A 58 15.86 5.30 -4.21
N PRO A 59 15.53 6.46 -4.83
CA PRO A 59 14.13 6.86 -5.03
C PRO A 59 13.33 5.86 -5.85
N ALA A 60 13.91 5.36 -6.95
CA ALA A 60 13.25 4.36 -7.79
C ALA A 60 13.08 3.02 -7.07
N PHE A 61 14.09 2.61 -6.30
CA PHE A 61 14.04 1.37 -5.54
C PHE A 61 12.99 1.44 -4.42
N LYS A 62 12.90 2.56 -3.72
CA LYS A 62 11.89 2.80 -2.69
C LYS A 62 10.46 2.80 -3.27
N ALA A 63 10.26 3.45 -4.41
CA ALA A 63 8.97 3.51 -5.09
C ALA A 63 8.53 2.17 -5.72
N SER A 64 9.48 1.25 -5.98
CA SER A 64 9.21 0.00 -6.72
C SER A 64 8.15 -0.87 -6.07
N MET A 65 8.10 -0.95 -4.73
CA MET A 65 7.09 -1.71 -4.00
C MET A 65 5.68 -1.20 -4.27
N ALA A 66 5.48 0.12 -4.17
CA ALA A 66 4.16 0.72 -4.42
C ALA A 66 3.75 0.60 -5.90
N LEU A 67 4.70 0.67 -6.85
CA LEU A 67 4.44 0.45 -8.27
C LEU A 67 4.04 -0.99 -8.57
N LEU A 68 4.69 -1.98 -7.97
CA LEU A 68 4.31 -3.38 -8.10
C LEU A 68 2.92 -3.67 -7.52
N LEU A 69 2.58 -3.03 -6.39
CA LEU A 69 1.22 -3.10 -5.84
C LEU A 69 0.20 -2.39 -6.74
N ALA A 70 0.57 -1.28 -7.40
CA ALA A 70 -0.30 -0.62 -8.39
C ALA A 70 -0.57 -1.54 -9.59
N LEU A 71 0.42 -2.30 -10.03
CA LEU A 71 0.24 -3.34 -11.06
C LEU A 71 -0.74 -4.43 -10.61
N ALA A 72 -0.63 -4.89 -9.36
CA ALA A 72 -1.61 -5.82 -8.78
C ALA A 72 -3.01 -5.21 -8.74
N ALA A 73 -3.13 -3.94 -8.34
CA ALA A 73 -4.40 -3.22 -8.30
C ALA A 73 -5.02 -3.04 -9.69
N ALA A 74 -4.21 -2.94 -10.76
CA ALA A 74 -4.69 -2.88 -12.14
C ALA A 74 -5.51 -4.12 -12.56
N ALA A 75 -5.27 -5.26 -11.91
CA ALA A 75 -6.02 -6.50 -12.12
C ALA A 75 -7.34 -6.55 -11.34
N HIS A 76 -7.67 -5.52 -10.53
CA HIS A 76 -8.90 -5.50 -9.74
C HIS A 76 -10.15 -5.46 -10.63
N PRO A 77 -11.16 -6.32 -10.38
CA PRO A 77 -12.32 -6.46 -11.26
C PRO A 77 -13.25 -5.24 -11.26
N VAL A 78 -13.41 -4.62 -10.09
CA VAL A 78 -14.30 -3.46 -9.94
C VAL A 78 -13.59 -2.21 -10.43
N VAL A 79 -14.02 -1.67 -11.57
CA VAL A 79 -13.37 -0.53 -12.27
C VAL A 79 -13.21 0.70 -11.37
N ARG A 80 -14.22 0.99 -10.54
CA ARG A 80 -14.18 2.14 -9.63
C ARG A 80 -13.07 1.96 -8.58
N GLU A 81 -13.05 0.83 -7.90
CA GLU A 81 -12.06 0.51 -6.86
C GLU A 81 -10.66 0.43 -7.45
N ARG A 82 -10.53 -0.22 -8.62
CA ARG A 82 -9.29 -0.27 -9.38
C ARG A 82 -8.70 1.11 -9.62
N ARG A 83 -9.50 2.08 -10.09
CA ARG A 83 -9.02 3.45 -10.36
C ARG A 83 -8.53 4.13 -9.09
N TRP A 84 -9.28 4.06 -8.01
CA TRP A 84 -8.91 4.66 -6.74
C TRP A 84 -7.66 4.02 -6.13
N LEU A 85 -7.57 2.68 -6.15
CA LEU A 85 -6.40 1.95 -5.66
C LEU A 85 -5.15 2.24 -6.48
N MET A 86 -5.27 2.27 -7.80
CA MET A 86 -4.13 2.64 -8.66
C MET A 86 -3.65 4.06 -8.39
N LEU A 87 -4.56 5.03 -8.31
CA LEU A 87 -4.19 6.41 -7.99
C LEU A 87 -3.52 6.52 -6.62
N ALA A 88 -4.07 5.84 -5.60
CA ALA A 88 -3.49 5.82 -4.27
C ALA A 88 -2.05 5.29 -4.28
N LEU A 89 -1.81 4.16 -4.95
CA LEU A 89 -0.50 3.52 -5.02
C LEU A 89 0.49 4.31 -5.89
N LEU A 90 0.03 4.96 -6.95
CA LEU A 90 0.87 5.87 -7.74
C LEU A 90 1.30 7.09 -6.92
N PHE A 91 0.37 7.73 -6.19
CA PHE A 91 0.73 8.82 -5.29
C PHE A 91 1.65 8.36 -4.16
N SER A 92 1.48 7.14 -3.64
CA SER A 92 2.41 6.56 -2.66
C SER A 92 3.81 6.38 -3.26
N ALA A 93 3.91 5.86 -4.49
CA ALA A 93 5.19 5.70 -5.18
C ALA A 93 5.91 7.04 -5.41
N ILE A 94 5.15 8.08 -5.81
CA ILE A 94 5.68 9.45 -5.97
C ILE A 94 6.17 9.98 -4.61
N GLY A 95 5.38 9.79 -3.54
CA GLY A 95 5.76 10.19 -2.19
C GLY A 95 7.04 9.51 -1.73
N ASP A 96 7.17 8.20 -1.94
CA ASP A 96 8.35 7.42 -1.62
C ASP A 96 9.59 7.90 -2.40
N ALA A 97 9.43 8.18 -3.69
CA ALA A 97 10.51 8.71 -4.52
C ALA A 97 10.97 10.09 -4.04
N LEU A 98 10.02 11.00 -3.78
CA LEU A 98 10.33 12.36 -3.35
C LEU A 98 11.02 12.39 -1.98
N LEU A 99 10.57 11.57 -1.01
CA LEU A 99 11.20 11.48 0.30
C LEU A 99 12.61 10.85 0.26
N ALA A 100 12.98 10.22 -0.84
CA ALA A 100 14.33 9.68 -1.03
C ALA A 100 15.28 10.64 -1.77
N ILE A 101 14.86 11.90 -2.02
CA ILE A 101 15.64 12.95 -2.69
C ILE A 101 16.04 14.03 -1.67
N PRO A 102 17.19 13.90 -0.98
CA PRO A 102 17.58 14.88 0.05
C PRO A 102 18.14 16.20 -0.52
N TRP A 103 18.67 16.16 -1.75
CA TRP A 103 19.30 17.34 -2.38
C TRP A 103 18.32 18.38 -2.92
N TRP A 104 17.01 18.10 -2.89
CA TRP A 104 15.97 19.03 -3.30
C TRP A 104 15.07 19.36 -2.10
N ALA A 105 15.30 20.51 -1.47
CA ALA A 105 14.62 20.90 -0.22
C ALA A 105 13.08 20.80 -0.25
N PRO A 106 12.37 21.15 -1.36
CA PRO A 106 10.90 20.98 -1.41
C PRO A 106 10.42 19.52 -1.47
N SER A 107 11.30 18.56 -1.75
CA SER A 107 10.92 17.15 -1.93
C SER A 107 10.17 16.58 -0.73
N PHE A 108 10.55 16.97 0.47
CA PHE A 108 9.87 16.54 1.70
C PHE A 108 8.40 16.98 1.73
N VAL A 109 8.13 18.25 1.44
CA VAL A 109 6.76 18.80 1.45
C VAL A 109 5.91 18.16 0.36
N PHE A 110 6.46 18.04 -0.86
CA PHE A 110 5.76 17.40 -1.97
C PHE A 110 5.56 15.89 -1.74
N GLY A 111 6.50 15.23 -1.07
CA GLY A 111 6.38 13.84 -0.66
C GLY A 111 5.21 13.64 0.31
N LEU A 112 5.12 14.47 1.35
CA LEU A 112 4.00 14.47 2.30
C LEU A 112 2.66 14.76 1.62
N ALA A 113 2.62 15.77 0.75
CA ALA A 113 1.41 16.10 -0.01
C ALA A 113 0.96 14.93 -0.90
N SER A 114 1.90 14.24 -1.53
CA SER A 114 1.63 13.05 -2.33
C SER A 114 1.03 11.92 -1.49
N PHE A 115 1.58 11.65 -0.30
CA PHE A 115 1.00 10.67 0.62
C PHE A 115 -0.38 11.08 1.12
N LEU A 116 -0.63 12.37 1.36
CA LEU A 116 -1.97 12.84 1.69
C LEU A 116 -2.97 12.51 0.58
N LEU A 117 -2.62 12.80 -0.67
CA LEU A 117 -3.45 12.45 -1.84
C LEU A 117 -3.65 10.93 -1.93
N ALA A 118 -2.62 10.13 -1.69
CA ALA A 118 -2.73 8.68 -1.63
C ALA A 118 -3.78 8.24 -0.60
N HIS A 119 -3.74 8.79 0.61
CA HIS A 119 -4.70 8.47 1.67
C HIS A 119 -6.13 8.87 1.31
N LEU A 120 -6.33 10.02 0.69
CA LEU A 120 -7.65 10.44 0.19
C LEU A 120 -8.18 9.47 -0.88
N CYS A 121 -7.30 8.99 -1.77
CA CYS A 121 -7.67 7.98 -2.77
C CYS A 121 -8.03 6.63 -2.10
N PHE A 122 -7.27 6.18 -1.09
CA PHE A 122 -7.62 4.98 -0.33
C PHE A 122 -8.97 5.13 0.38
N LEU A 123 -9.24 6.27 0.99
CA LEU A 123 -10.55 6.55 1.57
C LEU A 123 -11.66 6.48 0.51
N GLY A 124 -11.44 7.02 -0.68
CA GLY A 124 -12.37 6.94 -1.81
C GLY A 124 -12.67 5.50 -2.24
N ALA A 125 -11.65 4.62 -2.21
CA ALA A 125 -11.81 3.20 -2.51
C ALA A 125 -12.59 2.46 -1.41
N LEU A 126 -12.29 2.73 -0.14
CA LEU A 126 -12.81 1.97 1.01
C LEU A 126 -14.18 2.47 1.49
N LEU A 127 -14.55 3.72 1.21
CA LEU A 127 -15.79 4.33 1.71
C LEU A 127 -17.07 3.54 1.37
N PRO A 128 -17.26 2.99 0.16
CA PRO A 128 -18.43 2.15 -0.15
C PRO A 128 -18.48 0.87 0.67
N LEU A 129 -17.32 0.23 0.85
CA LEU A 129 -17.18 -0.98 1.65
C LEU A 129 -17.51 -0.71 3.12
N ALA A 130 -17.05 0.42 3.65
CA ALA A 130 -17.37 0.85 5.01
C ALA A 130 -18.86 1.14 5.19
N ARG A 131 -19.52 1.73 4.19
CA ARG A 131 -20.98 1.98 4.23
C ARG A 131 -21.78 0.68 4.16
N ALA A 132 -21.42 -0.24 3.26
CA ALA A 132 -22.08 -1.55 3.14
C ALA A 132 -21.93 -2.39 4.42
N SER A 133 -20.79 -2.28 5.10
CA SER A 133 -20.51 -3.06 6.30
C SER A 133 -21.18 -2.53 7.56
N ARG A 134 -21.68 -1.28 7.58
CA ARG A 134 -22.44 -0.73 8.70
C ARG A 134 -23.79 -1.44 8.89
N GLN A 135 -24.30 -2.10 7.86
CA GLN A 135 -25.55 -2.89 7.92
C GLN A 135 -25.35 -4.31 8.48
N SER A 136 -24.12 -4.73 8.73
CA SER A 136 -23.82 -6.05 9.29
C SER A 136 -23.45 -5.93 10.77
N ASP A 137 -24.04 -6.77 11.60
CA ASP A 137 -23.90 -6.81 13.08
C ASP A 137 -22.47 -7.09 13.61
N ARG A 138 -21.48 -7.22 12.71
CA ARG A 138 -20.04 -7.35 13.01
C ARG A 138 -19.32 -6.03 13.34
N SER A 139 -20.06 -4.96 13.59
CA SER A 139 -19.53 -3.62 13.86
C SER A 139 -18.56 -3.58 15.06
N ARG A 140 -18.88 -4.28 16.14
CA ARG A 140 -18.14 -4.21 17.41
C ARG A 140 -16.69 -4.70 17.30
N THR A 141 -16.48 -5.86 16.68
CA THR A 141 -15.14 -6.46 16.51
C THR A 141 -14.23 -5.58 15.64
N ARG A 142 -14.80 -4.88 14.67
CA ARG A 142 -14.03 -3.97 13.77
C ARG A 142 -13.57 -2.72 14.49
N TRP A 143 -14.41 -2.12 15.33
CA TRP A 143 -14.01 -0.96 16.12
C TRP A 143 -12.94 -1.30 17.16
N ILE A 144 -12.98 -2.51 17.73
CA ILE A 144 -11.93 -3.02 18.61
C ILE A 144 -10.63 -3.17 17.82
N ALA A 145 -10.65 -3.77 16.63
CA ALA A 145 -9.47 -3.95 15.80
C ALA A 145 -8.85 -2.60 15.37
N VAL A 146 -9.67 -1.62 14.96
CA VAL A 146 -9.21 -0.27 14.64
C VAL A 146 -8.61 0.41 15.86
N GLY A 147 -9.26 0.32 17.01
CA GLY A 147 -8.75 0.88 18.27
C GLY A 147 -7.39 0.29 18.68
N LEU A 148 -7.23 -1.03 18.57
CA LEU A 148 -5.97 -1.71 18.85
C LEU A 148 -4.86 -1.28 17.87
N MET A 149 -5.18 -1.13 16.58
CA MET A 149 -4.22 -0.69 15.57
C MET A 149 -3.78 0.75 15.80
N CYS A 150 -4.71 1.65 16.12
CA CYS A 150 -4.38 3.04 16.50
C CYS A 150 -3.54 3.09 17.77
N ALA A 151 -3.87 2.30 18.79
CA ALA A 151 -3.10 2.24 20.03
C ALA A 151 -1.67 1.71 19.79
N ALA A 152 -1.50 0.69 18.93
CA ALA A 152 -0.19 0.17 18.54
C ALA A 152 0.63 1.23 17.79
N CYS A 153 0.03 1.98 16.86
CA CYS A 153 0.71 3.07 16.15
C CYS A 153 1.16 4.19 17.09
N VAL A 154 0.30 4.60 18.03
CA VAL A 154 0.64 5.62 19.04
C VAL A 154 1.73 5.12 19.97
N GLY A 155 1.64 3.86 20.41
CA GLY A 155 2.69 3.25 21.25
C GLY A 155 4.05 3.20 20.55
N LEU A 156 4.08 2.93 19.25
CA LEU A 156 5.31 2.92 18.44
C LEU A 156 5.91 4.33 18.24
N LEU A 157 5.06 5.38 18.26
CA LEU A 157 5.52 6.77 18.14
C LEU A 157 6.06 7.35 19.46
N LEU A 158 5.74 6.72 20.60
CA LEU A 158 6.17 7.15 21.93
C LEU A 158 7.41 6.41 22.45
N LEU A 159 7.88 5.38 21.72
CA LEU A 159 9.13 4.65 21.95
C LEU A 159 10.28 5.25 21.16
#